data_5d9fa73d369abf08aa8b3183fc16845f
#
_entry.id   5d9fa73d369abf08aa8b3183fc16845f
#
_cell.length_a   1.000
_cell.length_b   1.000
_cell.length_c   1.000
_cell.angle_alpha   90.00
_cell.angle_beta   90.00
_cell.angle_gamma   90.00
#
_symmetry.space_group_name_H-M   'P 1'
#
loop_
_entity.id
_entity.type
_entity.pdbx_description
1 polymer ?
#
loop_
_entity_poly.entity_id
_entity_poly.type
_entity_poly.pdbx_seq_one_letter_code
_entity_poly.pdbx_strand_id
1 'polypeptide(L)'
;MVFLSLKVSLISTLLSSFAGIPLGFLIAAYEFRGRNSVITVFNTLMALPTVVVGLFVYSLISRKGPLGILGLLYTQKAIIVGEFILATPIIVALSISAIQGIDPRVKSTAITLGAGPFKVAMAIFGEGRVAILAAVIAGFGRVIAELGSALMLGGNIRGYTRTMATAIGLETSKGEFGFALALGFILIAVAFSVNILLQGIQRMRR
;
A
#
# COMPACT_ATOMS: atom_id res chain seq x y z
N MET A 1 3.22 1.90 20.33
CA MET A 1 2.57 2.58 19.19
C MET A 1 3.46 2.56 17.95
N VAL A 2 4.69 3.08 17.98
CA VAL A 2 5.63 3.10 16.84
C VAL A 2 5.80 1.71 16.21
N PHE A 3 6.21 0.72 17.02
CA PHE A 3 6.41 -0.65 16.56
C PHE A 3 5.13 -1.26 15.92
N LEU A 4 3.97 -0.97 16.51
CA LEU A 4 2.71 -1.46 15.96
C LEU A 4 2.39 -0.83 14.61
N SER A 5 2.53 0.51 14.49
CA SER A 5 2.33 1.19 13.20
C SER A 5 3.24 0.63 12.13
N LEU A 6 4.55 0.51 12.41
CA LEU A 6 5.50 -0.08 11.47
C LEU A 6 5.14 -1.51 11.08
N LYS A 7 4.82 -2.35 12.07
CA LYS A 7 4.45 -3.76 11.83
C LYS A 7 3.24 -3.87 10.90
N VAL A 8 2.16 -3.14 11.22
CA VAL A 8 0.91 -3.23 10.46
C VAL A 8 1.13 -2.70 9.04
N SER A 9 1.72 -1.51 8.90
CA SER A 9 1.93 -0.88 7.59
C SER A 9 2.95 -1.63 6.72
N LEU A 10 3.99 -2.23 7.30
CA LEU A 10 4.92 -3.09 6.55
C LEU A 10 4.23 -4.35 6.04
N ILE A 11 3.48 -5.05 6.89
CA ILE A 11 2.77 -6.27 6.48
C ILE A 11 1.75 -5.95 5.40
N SER A 12 0.96 -4.89 5.56
CA SER A 12 -0.04 -4.45 4.57
C SER A 12 0.61 -4.11 3.24
N THR A 13 1.72 -3.34 3.27
CA THR A 13 2.46 -2.97 2.06
C THR A 13 3.08 -4.17 1.37
N LEU A 14 3.65 -5.12 2.11
CA LEU A 14 4.20 -6.36 1.54
C LEU A 14 3.12 -7.19 0.86
N LEU A 15 1.97 -7.38 1.51
CA LEU A 15 0.84 -8.10 0.93
C LEU A 15 0.31 -7.38 -0.32
N SER A 16 0.16 -6.05 -0.25
CA SER A 16 -0.27 -5.23 -1.39
C SER A 16 0.74 -5.26 -2.54
N SER A 17 2.03 -5.32 -2.24
CA SER A 17 3.09 -5.43 -3.27
C SER A 17 3.07 -6.80 -3.92
N PHE A 18 2.89 -7.86 -3.13
CA PHE A 18 2.80 -9.23 -3.64
C PHE A 18 1.62 -9.43 -4.59
N ALA A 19 0.49 -8.80 -4.31
CA ALA A 19 -0.69 -8.85 -5.18
C ALA A 19 -0.62 -7.77 -6.30
N GLY A 20 -0.27 -6.54 -5.95
CA GLY A 20 -0.38 -5.38 -6.81
C GLY A 20 0.67 -5.30 -7.91
N ILE A 21 1.93 -5.70 -7.64
CA ILE A 21 2.99 -5.66 -8.65
C ILE A 21 2.71 -6.65 -9.80
N PRO A 22 2.41 -7.93 -9.54
CA PRO A 22 2.05 -8.86 -10.62
C PRO A 22 0.80 -8.42 -11.37
N LEU A 23 -0.23 -7.93 -10.67
CA LEU A 23 -1.45 -7.46 -11.30
C LEU A 23 -1.18 -6.24 -12.19
N GLY A 24 -0.40 -5.27 -11.71
CA GLY A 24 0.03 -4.11 -12.49
C GLY A 24 0.85 -4.51 -13.73
N PHE A 25 1.74 -5.50 -13.57
CA PHE A 25 2.51 -6.06 -14.68
C PHE A 25 1.59 -6.69 -15.74
N LEU A 26 0.65 -7.53 -15.34
CA LEU A 26 -0.28 -8.18 -16.26
C LEU A 26 -1.09 -7.16 -17.05
N ILE A 27 -1.63 -6.14 -16.36
CA ILE A 27 -2.42 -5.08 -17.01
C ILE A 27 -1.55 -4.25 -17.96
N ALA A 28 -0.28 -3.99 -17.61
CA ALA A 28 0.63 -3.22 -18.46
C ALA A 28 1.17 -4.00 -19.65
N ALA A 29 1.50 -5.30 -19.46
CA ALA A 29 2.20 -6.12 -20.45
C ALA A 29 1.26 -6.71 -21.53
N TYR A 30 -0.02 -6.91 -21.22
CA TYR A 30 -1.00 -7.53 -22.13
C TYR A 30 -2.00 -6.50 -22.65
N GLU A 31 -2.30 -6.61 -23.93
CA GLU A 31 -3.39 -5.87 -24.57
C GLU A 31 -4.65 -6.71 -24.57
N PHE A 32 -5.73 -6.17 -23.97
CA PHE A 32 -7.04 -6.79 -23.92
C PHE A 32 -8.17 -5.75 -24.03
N ARG A 33 -9.34 -6.19 -24.45
CA ARG A 33 -10.52 -5.30 -24.51
C ARG A 33 -10.86 -4.78 -23.12
N GLY A 34 -10.97 -3.44 -22.97
CA GLY A 34 -11.26 -2.80 -21.68
C GLY A 34 -10.05 -2.49 -20.82
N ARG A 35 -8.80 -2.71 -21.29
CA ARG A 35 -7.58 -2.38 -20.56
C ARG A 35 -7.58 -0.95 -20.00
N ASN A 36 -7.93 0.03 -20.84
CA ASN A 36 -7.97 1.42 -20.42
C ASN A 36 -9.01 1.68 -19.32
N SER A 37 -10.16 1.01 -19.38
CA SER A 37 -11.17 1.09 -18.33
C SER A 37 -10.65 0.52 -17.00
N VAL A 38 -9.94 -0.61 -17.04
CA VAL A 38 -9.32 -1.19 -15.85
C VAL A 38 -8.26 -0.24 -15.26
N ILE A 39 -7.41 0.36 -16.10
CA ILE A 39 -6.42 1.36 -15.66
C ILE A 39 -7.13 2.55 -15.02
N THR A 40 -8.20 3.06 -15.64
CA THR A 40 -8.99 4.17 -15.09
C THR A 40 -9.59 3.81 -13.73
N VAL A 41 -10.10 2.59 -13.57
CA VAL A 41 -10.63 2.10 -12.28
C VAL A 41 -9.54 2.13 -11.21
N PHE A 42 -8.35 1.57 -11.46
CA PHE A 42 -7.27 1.59 -10.46
C PHE A 42 -6.80 3.00 -10.14
N ASN A 43 -6.69 3.89 -11.13
CA ASN A 43 -6.38 5.30 -10.91
C ASN A 43 -7.44 5.99 -10.05
N THR A 44 -8.70 5.71 -10.26
CA THR A 44 -9.81 6.26 -9.45
C THR A 44 -9.79 5.71 -8.03
N LEU A 45 -9.49 4.42 -7.87
CA LEU A 45 -9.40 3.76 -6.57
C LEU A 45 -8.25 4.29 -5.69
N MET A 46 -7.23 4.95 -6.27
CA MET A 46 -6.20 5.64 -5.48
C MET A 46 -6.79 6.76 -4.60
N ALA A 47 -7.89 7.37 -5.02
CA ALA A 47 -8.56 8.44 -4.31
C ALA A 47 -9.67 7.96 -3.34
N LEU A 48 -9.74 6.65 -3.05
CA LEU A 48 -10.75 6.12 -2.14
C LEU A 48 -10.72 6.82 -0.77
N PRO A 49 -11.88 7.31 -0.28
CA PRO A 49 -11.97 7.83 1.07
C PRO A 49 -11.75 6.71 2.09
N THR A 50 -10.77 6.88 2.97
CA THR A 50 -10.35 5.84 3.90
C THR A 50 -11.41 5.41 4.88
N VAL A 51 -12.26 6.35 5.30
CA VAL A 51 -13.40 6.08 6.17
C VAL A 51 -14.43 5.19 5.47
N VAL A 52 -14.66 5.40 4.16
CA VAL A 52 -15.57 4.57 3.37
C VAL A 52 -15.04 3.13 3.26
N VAL A 53 -13.74 2.97 3.01
CA VAL A 53 -13.10 1.65 3.02
C VAL A 53 -13.22 1.01 4.40
N GLY A 54 -12.97 1.77 5.46
CA GLY A 54 -13.14 1.30 6.84
C GLY A 54 -14.56 0.82 7.11
N LEU A 55 -15.58 1.59 6.72
CA LEU A 55 -17.00 1.22 6.85
C LEU A 55 -17.36 -0.03 6.05
N PHE A 56 -16.89 -0.11 4.82
CA PHE A 56 -17.12 -1.28 3.95
C PHE A 56 -16.54 -2.56 4.57
N VAL A 57 -15.27 -2.52 4.95
CA VAL A 57 -14.61 -3.67 5.60
C VAL A 57 -15.29 -3.99 6.95
N TYR A 58 -15.62 -2.96 7.74
CA TYR A 58 -16.37 -3.13 8.99
C TYR A 58 -17.68 -3.87 8.78
N SER A 59 -18.46 -3.49 7.76
CA SER A 59 -19.73 -4.15 7.45
C SER A 59 -19.56 -5.64 7.13
N LEU A 60 -18.45 -6.01 6.53
CA LEU A 60 -18.14 -7.41 6.19
C LEU A 60 -17.68 -8.23 7.40
N ILE A 61 -16.79 -7.68 8.26
CA ILE A 61 -16.13 -8.42 9.34
C ILE A 61 -16.77 -8.22 10.72
N SER A 62 -17.79 -7.35 10.82
CA SER A 62 -18.56 -7.18 12.07
C SER A 62 -19.32 -8.46 12.42
N ARG A 63 -19.71 -8.61 13.71
CA ARG A 63 -20.44 -9.81 14.18
C ARG A 63 -21.71 -10.13 13.39
N LYS A 64 -22.34 -9.11 12.80
CA LYS A 64 -23.55 -9.26 11.96
C LYS A 64 -23.20 -9.37 10.46
N GLY A 65 -21.94 -9.21 10.10
CA GLY A 65 -21.48 -9.30 8.72
C GLY A 65 -21.19 -10.73 8.27
N PRO A 66 -21.07 -10.97 6.97
CA PRO A 66 -20.85 -12.31 6.40
C PRO A 66 -19.53 -12.98 6.85
N LEU A 67 -18.52 -12.19 7.21
CA LEU A 67 -17.23 -12.66 7.72
C LEU A 67 -17.10 -12.52 9.24
N GLY A 68 -18.18 -12.23 9.94
CA GLY A 68 -18.18 -12.01 11.39
C GLY A 68 -17.70 -13.23 12.21
N ILE A 69 -17.87 -14.44 11.67
CA ILE A 69 -17.39 -15.69 12.27
C ILE A 69 -15.86 -15.71 12.45
N LEU A 70 -15.12 -14.92 11.68
CA LEU A 70 -13.65 -14.84 11.75
C LEU A 70 -13.16 -14.06 12.97
N GLY A 71 -14.03 -13.30 13.66
CA GLY A 71 -13.68 -12.53 14.85
C GLY A 71 -12.56 -11.50 14.62
N LEU A 72 -12.44 -10.95 13.42
CA LEU A 72 -11.32 -10.07 13.04
C LEU A 72 -11.46 -8.65 13.58
N LEU A 73 -12.68 -8.17 13.82
CA LEU A 73 -12.93 -6.80 14.22
C LEU A 73 -12.17 -6.43 15.51
N TYR A 74 -11.63 -5.22 15.56
CA TYR A 74 -10.81 -4.70 16.65
C TYR A 74 -9.49 -5.46 16.88
N THR A 75 -8.96 -6.09 15.83
CA THR A 75 -7.65 -6.74 15.87
C THR A 75 -6.65 -6.04 14.91
N GLN A 76 -5.36 -6.32 15.11
CA GLN A 76 -4.32 -5.88 14.16
C GLN A 76 -4.55 -6.41 12.75
N LYS A 77 -5.11 -7.61 12.61
CA LYS A 77 -5.44 -8.23 11.32
C LYS A 77 -6.49 -7.41 10.56
N ALA A 78 -7.50 -6.88 11.24
CA ALA A 78 -8.50 -6.02 10.61
C ALA A 78 -7.89 -4.73 10.06
N ILE A 79 -6.96 -4.10 10.80
CA ILE A 79 -6.23 -2.92 10.32
C ILE A 79 -5.43 -3.28 9.06
N ILE A 80 -4.70 -4.42 9.08
CA ILE A 80 -3.92 -4.90 7.94
C ILE A 80 -4.81 -5.09 6.70
N VAL A 81 -6.01 -5.65 6.85
CA VAL A 81 -6.96 -5.81 5.73
C VAL A 81 -7.41 -4.45 5.18
N GLY A 82 -7.74 -3.48 6.03
CA GLY A 82 -8.11 -2.13 5.60
C GLY A 82 -6.97 -1.43 4.85
N GLU A 83 -5.77 -1.46 5.41
CA GLU A 83 -4.58 -0.88 4.79
C GLU A 83 -4.19 -1.61 3.48
N PHE A 84 -4.34 -2.93 3.41
CA PHE A 84 -4.14 -3.70 2.19
C PHE A 84 -5.05 -3.22 1.06
N ILE A 85 -6.34 -3.02 1.34
CA ILE A 85 -7.31 -2.53 0.34
C ILE A 85 -6.94 -1.12 -0.13
N LEU A 86 -6.43 -0.27 0.76
CA LEU A 86 -6.02 1.10 0.42
C LEU A 86 -4.70 1.15 -0.36
N ALA A 87 -3.71 0.33 0.01
CA ALA A 87 -2.40 0.34 -0.64
C ALA A 87 -2.41 -0.35 -2.01
N THR A 88 -3.22 -1.40 -2.19
CA THR A 88 -3.22 -2.21 -3.41
C THR A 88 -3.49 -1.39 -4.68
N PRO A 89 -4.53 -0.54 -4.79
CA PRO A 89 -4.77 0.25 -5.98
C PRO A 89 -3.59 1.19 -6.31
N ILE A 90 -2.95 1.76 -5.30
CA ILE A 90 -1.81 2.66 -5.46
C ILE A 90 -0.64 1.91 -6.09
N ILE A 91 -0.31 0.74 -5.52
CA ILE A 91 0.79 -0.08 -6.02
C ILE A 91 0.50 -0.60 -7.42
N VAL A 92 -0.75 -1.02 -7.71
CA VAL A 92 -1.15 -1.46 -9.06
C VAL A 92 -0.99 -0.31 -10.06
N ALA A 93 -1.60 0.85 -9.80
CA ALA A 93 -1.60 1.98 -10.73
C ALA A 93 -0.18 2.49 -11.00
N LEU A 94 0.64 2.64 -9.95
CA LEU A 94 2.03 3.08 -10.11
C LEU A 94 2.91 2.00 -10.77
N SER A 95 2.64 0.71 -10.54
CA SER A 95 3.34 -0.37 -11.26
C SER A 95 2.97 -0.39 -12.74
N ILE A 96 1.71 -0.14 -13.09
CA ILE A 96 1.29 0.02 -14.49
C ILE A 96 2.10 1.16 -15.14
N SER A 97 2.12 2.34 -14.51
CA SER A 97 2.86 3.51 -15.01
C SER A 97 4.36 3.22 -15.13
N ALA A 98 4.94 2.54 -14.15
CA ALA A 98 6.35 2.16 -14.15
C ALA A 98 6.71 1.27 -15.35
N ILE A 99 5.87 0.28 -15.66
CA ILE A 99 6.10 -0.68 -16.74
C ILE A 99 5.82 -0.04 -18.11
N GLN A 100 4.78 0.80 -18.22
CA GLN A 100 4.47 1.53 -19.45
C GLN A 100 5.54 2.58 -19.80
N GLY A 101 6.28 3.10 -18.82
CA GLY A 101 7.38 4.03 -19.02
C GLY A 101 8.70 3.38 -19.46
N ILE A 102 8.78 2.05 -19.54
CA ILE A 102 9.98 1.34 -20.01
C ILE A 102 10.09 1.45 -21.53
N ASP A 103 11.31 1.70 -22.04
CA ASP A 103 11.56 1.74 -23.49
C ASP A 103 11.10 0.41 -24.14
N PRO A 104 10.23 0.46 -25.16
CA PRO A 104 9.78 -0.73 -25.88
C PRO A 104 10.92 -1.57 -26.48
N ARG A 105 12.09 -0.97 -26.68
CA ARG A 105 13.29 -1.67 -27.16
C ARG A 105 13.76 -2.76 -26.21
N VAL A 106 13.55 -2.62 -24.90
CA VAL A 106 13.91 -3.65 -23.91
C VAL A 106 13.18 -4.97 -24.24
N LYS A 107 11.88 -4.89 -24.50
CA LYS A 107 11.06 -6.05 -24.88
C LYS A 107 11.50 -6.63 -26.23
N SER A 108 11.65 -5.79 -27.26
CA SER A 108 12.01 -6.25 -28.61
C SER A 108 13.42 -6.87 -28.64
N THR A 109 14.40 -6.27 -27.96
CA THR A 109 15.77 -6.82 -27.85
C THR A 109 15.78 -8.18 -27.16
N ALA A 110 15.04 -8.33 -26.06
CA ALA A 110 14.95 -9.61 -25.37
C ALA A 110 14.36 -10.71 -26.29
N ILE A 111 13.32 -10.39 -27.04
CA ILE A 111 12.71 -11.33 -28.00
C ILE A 111 13.68 -11.68 -29.13
N THR A 112 14.38 -10.71 -29.71
CA THR A 112 15.36 -10.92 -30.77
C THR A 112 16.53 -11.81 -30.32
N LEU A 113 16.90 -11.75 -29.04
CA LEU A 113 17.90 -12.61 -28.41
C LEU A 113 17.35 -14.01 -28.04
N GLY A 114 16.13 -14.36 -28.46
CA GLY A 114 15.52 -15.66 -28.20
C GLY A 114 14.98 -15.85 -26.78
N ALA A 115 14.73 -14.77 -26.04
CA ALA A 115 14.16 -14.86 -24.70
C ALA A 115 12.71 -15.34 -24.75
N GLY A 116 12.40 -16.39 -23.99
CA GLY A 116 11.00 -16.79 -23.76
C GLY A 116 10.22 -15.79 -22.89
N PRO A 117 8.88 -15.93 -22.79
CA PRO A 117 8.01 -14.95 -22.11
C PRO A 117 8.44 -14.59 -20.68
N PHE A 118 8.90 -15.58 -19.92
CA PHE A 118 9.40 -15.37 -18.56
C PHE A 118 10.67 -14.52 -18.51
N LYS A 119 11.63 -14.76 -19.42
CA LYS A 119 12.87 -13.98 -19.51
C LYS A 119 12.59 -12.54 -19.97
N VAL A 120 11.63 -12.35 -20.87
CA VAL A 120 11.16 -11.02 -21.29
C VAL A 120 10.56 -10.28 -20.09
N ALA A 121 9.69 -10.93 -19.31
CA ALA A 121 9.14 -10.34 -18.10
C ALA A 121 10.25 -9.95 -17.11
N MET A 122 11.22 -10.82 -16.86
CA MET A 122 12.37 -10.51 -16.00
C MET A 122 13.19 -9.30 -16.49
N ALA A 123 13.41 -9.17 -17.80
CA ALA A 123 14.10 -8.01 -18.38
C ALA A 123 13.32 -6.71 -18.12
N ILE A 124 12.01 -6.72 -18.33
CA ILE A 124 11.11 -5.60 -18.05
C ILE A 124 11.14 -5.25 -16.55
N PHE A 125 11.04 -6.23 -15.66
CA PHE A 125 11.14 -6.01 -14.21
C PHE A 125 12.51 -5.46 -13.80
N GLY A 126 13.58 -5.97 -14.41
CA GLY A 126 14.95 -5.51 -14.16
C GLY A 126 15.12 -4.02 -14.49
N GLU A 127 14.58 -3.60 -15.62
CA GLU A 127 14.62 -2.19 -16.05
C GLU A 127 13.71 -1.31 -15.18
N GLY A 128 12.47 -1.76 -14.91
CA GLY A 128 11.48 -1.03 -14.13
C GLY A 128 11.68 -1.06 -12.61
N ARG A 129 12.66 -1.79 -12.09
CA ARG A 129 12.83 -2.07 -10.65
C ARG A 129 12.79 -0.83 -9.75
N VAL A 130 13.42 0.28 -10.19
CA VAL A 130 13.47 1.53 -9.42
C VAL A 130 12.09 2.17 -9.31
N ALA A 131 11.36 2.21 -10.42
CA ALA A 131 10.00 2.78 -10.46
C ALA A 131 8.99 1.89 -9.72
N ILE A 132 9.12 0.56 -9.81
CA ILE A 132 8.31 -0.40 -9.05
C ILE A 132 8.59 -0.25 -7.54
N LEU A 133 9.83 -0.08 -7.14
CA LEU A 133 10.17 0.18 -5.74
C LEU A 133 9.59 1.51 -5.25
N ALA A 134 9.57 2.54 -6.10
CA ALA A 134 8.90 3.81 -5.80
C ALA A 134 7.39 3.62 -5.58
N ALA A 135 6.74 2.74 -6.35
CA ALA A 135 5.34 2.39 -6.13
C ALA A 135 5.09 1.76 -4.75
N VAL A 136 5.98 0.85 -4.31
CA VAL A 136 5.93 0.25 -2.96
C VAL A 136 6.11 1.29 -1.87
N ILE A 137 7.08 2.21 -2.05
CA ILE A 137 7.33 3.32 -1.11
C ILE A 137 6.10 4.22 -1.00
N ALA A 138 5.46 4.55 -2.11
CA ALA A 138 4.25 5.36 -2.12
C ALA A 138 3.09 4.65 -1.39
N GLY A 139 2.90 3.34 -1.62
CA GLY A 139 1.94 2.52 -0.90
C GLY A 139 2.19 2.52 0.61
N PHE A 140 3.43 2.31 1.03
CA PHE A 140 3.82 2.36 2.45
C PHE A 140 3.55 3.73 3.07
N GLY A 141 3.97 4.81 2.40
CA GLY A 141 3.75 6.18 2.86
C GLY A 141 2.27 6.50 3.04
N ARG A 142 1.41 5.93 2.20
CA ARG A 142 -0.04 6.09 2.30
C ARG A 142 -0.62 5.43 3.55
N VAL A 143 -0.17 4.20 3.89
CA VAL A 143 -0.80 3.43 4.97
C VAL A 143 -0.21 3.69 6.34
N ILE A 144 1.07 4.11 6.47
CA ILE A 144 1.68 4.38 7.79
C ILE A 144 1.00 5.54 8.52
N ALA A 145 0.42 6.49 7.78
CA ALA A 145 -0.31 7.63 8.33
C ALA A 145 -1.83 7.41 8.35
N GLU A 146 -2.30 6.18 8.12
CA GLU A 146 -3.72 5.89 8.00
C GLU A 146 -4.43 5.98 9.35
N LEU A 147 -5.44 6.85 9.40
CA LEU A 147 -6.26 7.11 10.59
C LEU A 147 -7.65 6.49 10.46
N GLY A 148 -8.36 6.78 9.37
CA GLY A 148 -9.79 6.51 9.24
C GLY A 148 -10.15 5.04 9.34
N SER A 149 -9.61 4.22 8.44
CA SER A 149 -9.84 2.78 8.45
C SER A 149 -9.23 2.10 9.67
N ALA A 150 -8.05 2.54 10.12
CA ALA A 150 -7.39 1.99 11.31
C ALA A 150 -8.21 2.24 12.59
N LEU A 151 -8.83 3.42 12.73
CA LEU A 151 -9.71 3.72 13.86
C LEU A 151 -10.96 2.83 13.86
N MET A 152 -11.60 2.68 12.70
CA MET A 152 -12.84 1.90 12.57
C MET A 152 -12.62 0.40 12.77
N LEU A 153 -11.56 -0.14 12.17
CA LEU A 153 -11.28 -1.57 12.17
C LEU A 153 -10.51 -2.02 13.41
N GLY A 154 -9.65 -1.15 13.94
CA GLY A 154 -8.82 -1.43 15.10
C GLY A 154 -9.42 -1.03 16.45
N GLY A 155 -10.34 -0.03 16.48
CA GLY A 155 -10.96 0.45 17.71
C GLY A 155 -10.03 1.20 18.67
N ASN A 156 -8.82 1.58 18.24
CA ASN A 156 -7.84 2.39 19.00
C ASN A 156 -7.53 1.86 20.41
N ILE A 157 -7.44 0.55 20.61
CA ILE A 157 -7.21 -0.10 21.90
C ILE A 157 -5.74 0.08 22.32
N ARG A 158 -5.51 0.71 23.50
CA ARG A 158 -4.18 0.95 24.03
C ARG A 158 -3.41 -0.37 24.22
N GLY A 159 -2.18 -0.40 23.71
CA GLY A 159 -1.31 -1.58 23.81
C GLY A 159 -1.60 -2.68 22.81
N TYR A 160 -2.70 -2.63 22.04
CA TYR A 160 -3.11 -3.71 21.14
C TYR A 160 -3.31 -3.25 19.68
N THR A 161 -4.16 -2.24 19.43
CA THR A 161 -4.48 -1.76 18.07
C THR A 161 -4.25 -0.28 17.87
N ARG A 162 -3.83 0.46 18.93
CA ARG A 162 -3.55 1.90 18.83
C ARG A 162 -2.28 2.14 18.01
N THR A 163 -2.45 2.61 16.78
CA THR A 163 -1.37 3.11 15.92
C THR A 163 -0.96 4.53 16.31
N MET A 164 0.10 5.05 15.72
CA MET A 164 0.50 6.45 15.95
C MET A 164 -0.55 7.42 15.42
N ALA A 165 -1.08 7.18 14.22
CA ALA A 165 -2.11 8.02 13.62
C ALA A 165 -3.40 8.04 14.48
N THR A 166 -3.84 6.87 14.96
CA THR A 166 -5.05 6.80 15.82
C THR A 166 -4.80 7.40 17.21
N ALA A 167 -3.56 7.38 17.71
CA ALA A 167 -3.20 8.08 18.94
C ALA A 167 -3.24 9.61 18.75
N ILE A 168 -2.68 10.12 17.63
CA ILE A 168 -2.74 11.55 17.30
C ILE A 168 -4.19 12.03 17.25
N GLY A 169 -5.05 11.29 16.52
CA GLY A 169 -6.48 11.64 16.45
C GLY A 169 -7.16 11.68 17.82
N LEU A 170 -6.88 10.72 18.69
CA LEU A 170 -7.43 10.67 20.04
C LEU A 170 -6.96 11.84 20.91
N GLU A 171 -5.65 12.11 20.93
CA GLU A 171 -5.10 13.19 21.79
C GLU A 171 -5.57 14.58 21.28
N THR A 172 -5.69 14.75 19.97
CA THR A 172 -6.31 15.95 19.39
C THR A 172 -7.76 16.12 19.85
N SER A 173 -8.54 15.05 19.88
CA SER A 173 -9.95 15.08 20.33
C SER A 173 -10.10 15.41 21.82
N LYS A 174 -9.06 15.12 22.63
CA LYS A 174 -9.00 15.49 24.05
C LYS A 174 -8.53 16.92 24.28
N GLY A 175 -8.07 17.65 23.27
CA GLY A 175 -7.45 18.97 23.41
C GLY A 175 -5.97 18.93 23.78
N GLU A 176 -5.35 17.77 23.84
CA GLU A 176 -3.93 17.57 24.17
C GLU A 176 -3.03 17.81 22.94
N PHE A 177 -3.10 19.02 22.38
CA PHE A 177 -2.44 19.36 21.11
C PHE A 177 -0.93 19.24 21.18
N GLY A 178 -0.29 19.58 22.33
CA GLY A 178 1.17 19.46 22.50
C GLY A 178 1.64 18.01 22.36
N PHE A 179 0.92 17.08 22.98
CA PHE A 179 1.24 15.66 22.89
C PHE A 179 0.91 15.07 21.49
N ALA A 180 -0.19 15.49 20.89
CA ALA A 180 -0.55 15.10 19.52
C ALA A 180 0.51 15.55 18.50
N LEU A 181 1.01 16.81 18.63
CA LEU A 181 2.09 17.33 17.79
C LEU A 181 3.41 16.54 17.99
N ALA A 182 3.77 16.23 19.21
CA ALA A 182 4.97 15.42 19.50
C ALA A 182 4.89 14.04 18.81
N LEU A 183 3.74 13.37 18.90
CA LEU A 183 3.48 12.11 18.19
C LEU A 183 3.54 12.28 16.67
N GLY A 184 3.04 13.41 16.16
CA GLY A 184 3.09 13.75 14.73
C GLY A 184 4.52 13.89 14.23
N PHE A 185 5.39 14.60 14.96
CA PHE A 185 6.81 14.70 14.62
C PHE A 185 7.52 13.34 14.63
N ILE A 186 7.20 12.50 15.61
CA ILE A 186 7.75 11.14 15.66
C ILE A 186 7.28 10.33 14.44
N LEU A 187 6.00 10.42 14.07
CA LEU A 187 5.45 9.73 12.90
C LEU A 187 6.15 10.17 11.61
N ILE A 188 6.34 11.47 11.44
CA ILE A 188 7.06 12.04 10.29
C ILE A 188 8.50 11.55 10.27
N ALA A 189 9.21 11.58 11.39
CA ALA A 189 10.59 11.12 11.50
C ALA A 189 10.71 9.62 11.15
N VAL A 190 9.79 8.79 11.63
CA VAL A 190 9.73 7.35 11.30
C VAL A 190 9.47 7.13 9.82
N ALA A 191 8.47 7.81 9.26
CA ALA A 191 8.14 7.70 7.84
C ALA A 191 9.31 8.16 6.94
N PHE A 192 9.97 9.25 7.33
CA PHE A 192 11.17 9.76 6.63
C PHE A 192 12.33 8.77 6.68
N SER A 193 12.59 8.19 7.86
CA SER A 193 13.66 7.20 8.05
C SER A 193 13.45 5.97 7.17
N VAL A 194 12.23 5.43 7.14
CA VAL A 194 11.89 4.29 6.27
C VAL A 194 12.05 4.66 4.79
N ASN A 195 11.58 5.83 4.38
CA ASN A 195 11.74 6.31 3.00
C ASN A 195 13.22 6.45 2.60
N ILE A 196 14.06 7.03 3.46
CA ILE A 196 15.51 7.17 3.21
C ILE A 196 16.16 5.79 3.06
N LEU A 197 15.83 4.84 3.94
CA LEU A 197 16.35 3.47 3.86
C LEU A 197 15.97 2.80 2.55
N LEU A 198 14.70 2.90 2.13
CA LEU A 198 14.23 2.31 0.88
C LEU A 198 14.86 2.98 -0.34
N GLN A 199 15.03 4.31 -0.34
CA GLN A 199 15.75 5.04 -1.40
C GLN A 199 17.24 4.70 -1.41
N GLY A 200 17.88 4.49 -0.26
CA GLY A 200 19.25 4.01 -0.17
C GLY A 200 19.45 2.68 -0.88
N ILE A 201 18.52 1.74 -0.69
CA ILE A 201 18.52 0.45 -1.39
C ILE A 201 18.37 0.63 -2.92
N GLN A 202 17.57 1.61 -3.36
CA GLN A 202 17.44 1.94 -4.79
C GLN A 202 18.76 2.43 -5.40
N ARG A 203 19.50 3.28 -4.68
CA ARG A 203 20.77 3.87 -5.17
C ARG A 203 21.91 2.85 -5.24
N MET A 204 21.98 1.92 -4.30
CA MET A 204 23.03 0.88 -4.30
C MET A 204 22.90 -0.14 -5.44
N ARG A 205 21.76 -0.17 -6.14
CA ARG A 205 21.48 -1.09 -7.24
C ARG A 205 21.43 -0.43 -8.62
N ARG A 206 21.81 0.84 -8.70
CA ARG A 206 22.11 1.56 -9.95
C ARG A 206 23.58 1.41 -10.31
#